data_aaf860dcf81181fa92028b216e33f3b0
#
_entry.id   aaf860dcf81181fa92028b216e33f3b0
#
_cell.length_a   1.000
_cell.length_b   1.000
_cell.length_c   1.000
_cell.angle_alpha   90.00
_cell.angle_beta   90.00
_cell.angle_gamma   90.00
#
_symmetry.space_group_name_H-M   'P 1'
#
loop_
_entity.id
_entity.type
_entity.pdbx_description
1 polymer ?
#
loop_
_entity_poly.entity_id
_entity_poly.type
_entity_poly.pdbx_seq_one_letter_code
_entity_poly.pdbx_strand_id
1 'polypeptide(L)'
;MPTLDTIISEAQPSPGDSSKFRQQMGHISRQSAVFFAGTIFTAAAGYLFKVYLARVLGAEALGIYALGMTIVGFLAVFNGLGLPQAAVRFVSTYFATGKTELLGAFLIRGSLLLLFSNLIAGAALLLIGPWISIHFYHAPALKMYLWLFALIMLLGSLNTFFGQVLAGYKDVARRTIITNFIGSPLMMVLTLVLIALGLGLRGYIFAQVVSAVVVLMLLVAMVRRLTPKSARSFSVGHPLEKQVISFCAAVFGMEFLSFLMSQTDKILIGFYLGARQVGIYAVAAALVAFVPIILQSVNQIFSPTIADLHVRGEHELLGRMFQTLTKWILGLTLPLAAVMMMFAAGLMRIFGHDFEGGWPILVIGTVGQLVNCAVGSVGFLLLMSGHQKRLIRIQAFMAIVMLMLNVLLIPRWGIVGAAVAAAITNIVANGWYLAEVRRSLHLSPYNRSFLRLTLPLIGMLMVLLLWRARLGLFQPEWAVVGIGLALAYLTFIGFALLFGLDTDDQLIARAVWSRIRSVFPDAEANA
;
A
#
# COMPACT_ATOMS: atom_id res chain seq x y z
N MET A 1 -11.32 53.04 -14.20
CA MET A 1 -11.40 52.03 -13.13
C MET A 1 -12.71 51.28 -13.34
N PRO A 2 -12.71 50.03 -13.68
CA PRO A 2 -13.95 49.21 -13.75
C PRO A 2 -14.52 49.08 -12.35
N THR A 3 -15.80 49.22 -12.22
CA THR A 3 -16.52 49.14 -10.95
C THR A 3 -16.53 47.70 -10.42
N LEU A 4 -16.58 47.54 -9.09
CA LEU A 4 -16.54 46.22 -8.42
C LEU A 4 -17.60 45.24 -8.98
N ASP A 5 -18.73 45.75 -9.46
CA ASP A 5 -19.81 44.96 -10.07
C ASP A 5 -19.43 44.35 -11.41
N THR A 6 -18.51 44.95 -12.18
CA THR A 6 -17.99 44.40 -13.44
C THR A 6 -17.03 43.26 -13.19
N ILE A 7 -16.25 43.31 -12.10
CA ILE A 7 -15.29 42.25 -11.72
C ILE A 7 -16.05 41.03 -11.15
N ILE A 8 -17.13 41.24 -10.42
CA ILE A 8 -17.97 40.16 -9.87
C ILE A 8 -18.79 39.47 -10.97
N SER A 9 -19.20 40.19 -12.02
CA SER A 9 -19.93 39.66 -13.16
C SER A 9 -19.07 38.77 -14.07
N GLU A 10 -17.76 39.01 -14.18
CA GLU A 10 -16.83 38.17 -14.95
C GLU A 10 -16.42 36.88 -14.20
N ALA A 11 -16.67 36.78 -12.89
CA ALA A 11 -16.32 35.62 -12.07
C ALA A 11 -17.43 34.55 -11.95
N GLN A 12 -18.60 34.76 -12.57
CA GLN A 12 -19.64 33.74 -12.62
C GLN A 12 -19.33 32.76 -13.76
N PRO A 13 -19.06 31.46 -13.46
CA PRO A 13 -18.86 30.47 -14.50
C PRO A 13 -20.11 30.37 -15.37
N SER A 14 -19.94 30.36 -16.68
CA SER A 14 -21.03 30.23 -17.64
C SER A 14 -21.89 28.99 -17.32
N PRO A 15 -23.20 29.01 -17.57
CA PRO A 15 -24.10 27.87 -17.31
C PRO A 15 -23.60 26.56 -17.94
N GLY A 16 -22.84 26.63 -19.04
CA GLY A 16 -22.18 25.49 -19.70
C GLY A 16 -20.96 24.94 -18.94
N ASP A 17 -20.22 25.78 -18.24
CA ASP A 17 -19.06 25.34 -17.44
C ASP A 17 -19.49 24.68 -16.14
N SER A 18 -20.57 25.14 -15.52
CA SER A 18 -21.11 24.51 -14.32
C SER A 18 -21.69 23.11 -14.59
N SER A 19 -22.28 22.89 -15.76
CA SER A 19 -22.81 21.58 -16.16
C SER A 19 -21.67 20.59 -16.49
N LYS A 20 -20.65 21.02 -17.22
CA LYS A 20 -19.44 20.23 -17.50
C LYS A 20 -18.68 19.89 -16.23
N PHE A 21 -18.55 20.85 -15.31
CA PHE A 21 -17.93 20.63 -14.00
C PHE A 21 -18.70 19.58 -13.18
N ARG A 22 -20.03 19.67 -13.07
CA ARG A 22 -20.86 18.67 -12.39
C ARG A 22 -20.75 17.29 -13.03
N GLN A 23 -20.73 17.19 -14.35
CA GLN A 23 -20.58 15.94 -15.07
C GLN A 23 -19.19 15.31 -14.81
N GLN A 24 -18.11 16.12 -14.84
CA GLN A 24 -16.75 15.65 -14.53
C GLN A 24 -16.63 15.22 -13.07
N MET A 25 -17.20 15.99 -12.12
CA MET A 25 -17.20 15.63 -10.70
C MET A 25 -18.01 14.36 -10.42
N GLY A 26 -19.15 14.17 -11.08
CA GLY A 26 -19.93 12.93 -11.00
C GLY A 26 -19.16 11.73 -11.52
N HIS A 27 -18.44 11.88 -12.64
CA HIS A 27 -17.58 10.83 -13.21
C HIS A 27 -16.42 10.47 -12.28
N ILE A 28 -15.72 11.47 -11.72
CA ILE A 28 -14.62 11.28 -10.77
C ILE A 28 -15.13 10.60 -9.48
N SER A 29 -16.25 11.05 -8.95
CA SER A 29 -16.86 10.47 -7.74
C SER A 29 -17.22 9.01 -7.93
N ARG A 30 -17.85 8.63 -9.06
CA ARG A 30 -18.18 7.24 -9.38
C ARG A 30 -16.93 6.36 -9.53
N GLN A 31 -15.90 6.85 -10.21
CA GLN A 31 -14.65 6.10 -10.36
C GLN A 31 -13.95 5.91 -9.03
N SER A 32 -13.94 6.94 -8.17
CA SER A 32 -13.38 6.86 -6.83
C SER A 32 -14.15 5.85 -5.97
N ALA A 33 -15.48 5.84 -6.01
CA ALA A 33 -16.31 4.89 -5.28
C ALA A 33 -16.00 3.43 -5.68
N VAL A 34 -15.92 3.15 -6.99
CA VAL A 34 -15.56 1.82 -7.50
C VAL A 34 -14.14 1.43 -7.06
N PHE A 35 -13.20 2.36 -7.12
CA PHE A 35 -11.82 2.13 -6.67
C PHE A 35 -11.76 1.79 -5.18
N PHE A 36 -12.44 2.56 -4.31
CA PHE A 36 -12.48 2.30 -2.88
C PHE A 36 -13.17 0.98 -2.55
N ALA A 37 -14.32 0.71 -3.16
CA ALA A 37 -15.04 -0.55 -2.96
C ALA A 37 -14.17 -1.74 -3.37
N GLY A 38 -13.49 -1.68 -4.52
CA GLY A 38 -12.57 -2.72 -4.99
C GLY A 38 -11.37 -2.91 -4.08
N THR A 39 -10.83 -1.83 -3.55
CA THR A 39 -9.69 -1.87 -2.62
C THR A 39 -10.09 -2.52 -1.29
N ILE A 40 -11.22 -2.13 -0.70
CA ILE A 40 -11.72 -2.70 0.54
C ILE A 40 -12.07 -4.18 0.35
N PHE A 41 -12.76 -4.52 -0.74
CA PHE A 41 -13.10 -5.91 -1.06
C PHE A 41 -11.84 -6.77 -1.18
N THR A 42 -10.87 -6.33 -1.97
CA THR A 42 -9.62 -7.08 -2.17
C THR A 42 -8.81 -7.19 -0.88
N ALA A 43 -8.79 -6.15 -0.05
CA ALA A 43 -8.10 -6.19 1.24
C ALA A 43 -8.75 -7.20 2.20
N ALA A 44 -10.06 -7.15 2.35
CA ALA A 44 -10.79 -8.06 3.23
C ALA A 44 -10.74 -9.52 2.75
N ALA A 45 -11.09 -9.75 1.48
CA ALA A 45 -11.05 -11.07 0.88
C ALA A 45 -9.63 -11.63 0.83
N GLY A 46 -8.64 -10.80 0.47
CA GLY A 46 -7.24 -11.17 0.42
C GLY A 46 -6.67 -11.56 1.78
N TYR A 47 -7.12 -10.91 2.85
CA TYR A 47 -6.71 -11.26 4.21
C TYR A 47 -7.25 -12.64 4.63
N LEU A 48 -8.55 -12.86 4.46
CA LEU A 48 -9.17 -14.17 4.75
C LEU A 48 -8.53 -15.28 3.93
N PHE A 49 -8.24 -14.99 2.66
CA PHE A 49 -7.56 -15.92 1.78
C PHE A 49 -6.12 -16.24 2.23
N LYS A 50 -5.38 -15.24 2.75
CA LYS A 50 -4.04 -15.48 3.33
C LYS A 50 -4.11 -16.41 4.55
N VAL A 51 -5.12 -16.26 5.41
CA VAL A 51 -5.33 -17.16 6.55
C VAL A 51 -5.58 -18.59 6.05
N TYR A 52 -6.44 -18.76 5.04
CA TYR A 52 -6.67 -20.06 4.41
C TYR A 52 -5.38 -20.67 3.87
N LEU A 53 -4.63 -19.92 3.07
CA LEU A 53 -3.36 -20.37 2.50
C LEU A 53 -2.34 -20.77 3.57
N ALA A 54 -2.22 -19.98 4.64
CA ALA A 54 -1.31 -20.27 5.72
C ALA A 54 -1.64 -21.58 6.43
N ARG A 55 -2.94 -21.82 6.68
CA ARG A 55 -3.39 -23.05 7.32
C ARG A 55 -3.23 -24.30 6.47
N VAL A 56 -3.42 -24.16 5.15
CA VAL A 56 -3.38 -25.31 4.23
C VAL A 56 -1.98 -25.60 3.73
N LEU A 57 -1.20 -24.57 3.42
CA LEU A 57 0.15 -24.74 2.84
C LEU A 57 1.26 -24.80 3.89
N GLY A 58 1.05 -24.20 5.06
CA GLY A 58 2.06 -24.10 6.11
C GLY A 58 3.14 -23.04 5.87
N ALA A 59 4.02 -22.88 6.87
CA ALA A 59 5.01 -21.80 6.87
C ALA A 59 6.12 -21.99 5.81
N GLU A 60 6.53 -23.22 5.55
CA GLU A 60 7.59 -23.51 4.58
C GLU A 60 7.16 -23.19 3.15
N ALA A 61 5.98 -23.66 2.73
CA ALA A 61 5.47 -23.39 1.38
C ALA A 61 5.21 -21.89 1.15
N LEU A 62 4.66 -21.19 2.15
CA LEU A 62 4.50 -19.73 2.08
C LEU A 62 5.86 -19.01 2.06
N GLY A 63 6.86 -19.55 2.74
CA GLY A 63 8.23 -19.04 2.69
C GLY A 63 8.86 -19.19 1.32
N ILE A 64 8.74 -20.37 0.68
CA ILE A 64 9.18 -20.60 -0.70
C ILE A 64 8.49 -19.60 -1.66
N TYR A 65 7.19 -19.41 -1.49
CA TYR A 65 6.45 -18.41 -2.27
C TYR A 65 6.96 -16.99 -2.03
N ALA A 66 7.18 -16.59 -0.77
CA ALA A 66 7.68 -15.26 -0.42
C ALA A 66 9.08 -15.00 -0.98
N LEU A 67 9.98 -16.00 -0.92
CA LEU A 67 11.32 -15.93 -1.53
C LEU A 67 11.23 -15.78 -3.05
N GLY A 68 10.40 -16.59 -3.70
CA GLY A 68 10.18 -16.47 -5.15
C GLY A 68 9.66 -15.10 -5.55
N MET A 69 8.67 -14.56 -4.82
CA MET A 69 8.15 -13.20 -5.03
C MET A 69 9.18 -12.11 -4.74
N THR A 70 10.09 -12.34 -3.79
CA THR A 70 11.19 -11.40 -3.51
C THR A 70 12.19 -11.34 -4.67
N ILE A 71 12.54 -12.49 -5.26
CA ILE A 71 13.37 -12.55 -6.48
C ILE A 71 12.65 -11.88 -7.66
N VAL A 72 11.38 -12.18 -7.86
CA VAL A 72 10.54 -11.52 -8.89
C VAL A 72 10.52 -10.02 -8.69
N GLY A 73 10.32 -9.55 -7.45
CA GLY A 73 10.33 -8.13 -7.09
C GLY A 73 11.67 -7.45 -7.38
N PHE A 74 12.78 -8.13 -7.06
CA PHE A 74 14.12 -7.63 -7.40
C PHE A 74 14.31 -7.46 -8.90
N LEU A 75 13.98 -8.48 -9.67
CA LEU A 75 14.08 -8.42 -11.13
C LEU A 75 13.10 -7.42 -11.73
N ALA A 76 11.91 -7.25 -11.12
CA ALA A 76 10.88 -6.31 -11.59
C ALA A 76 11.33 -4.85 -11.55
N VAL A 77 12.23 -4.48 -10.63
CA VAL A 77 12.84 -3.15 -10.62
C VAL A 77 13.64 -2.90 -11.90
N PHE A 78 14.40 -3.92 -12.33
CA PHE A 78 15.26 -3.79 -13.52
C PHE A 78 14.48 -3.94 -14.83
N ASN A 79 13.56 -4.88 -14.91
CA ASN A 79 12.83 -5.17 -16.15
C ASN A 79 11.63 -4.23 -16.39
N GLY A 80 11.09 -3.61 -15.32
CA GLY A 80 10.01 -2.63 -15.44
C GLY A 80 10.44 -1.32 -16.07
N LEU A 81 11.73 -0.97 -15.99
CA LEU A 81 12.34 0.22 -16.63
C LEU A 81 11.61 1.54 -16.32
N GLY A 82 10.77 1.62 -15.28
CA GLY A 82 9.92 2.78 -14.98
C GLY A 82 8.78 3.04 -15.97
N LEU A 83 8.60 2.17 -16.98
CA LEU A 83 7.60 2.33 -18.03
C LEU A 83 6.14 2.31 -17.52
N PRO A 84 5.75 1.48 -16.52
CA PRO A 84 4.40 1.52 -15.99
C PRO A 84 4.02 2.90 -15.44
N GLN A 85 4.89 3.56 -14.68
CA GLN A 85 4.65 4.88 -14.13
C GLN A 85 4.65 5.96 -15.21
N ALA A 86 5.54 5.81 -16.22
CA ALA A 86 5.57 6.67 -17.39
C ALA A 86 4.25 6.59 -18.19
N ALA A 87 3.60 5.41 -18.22
CA ALA A 87 2.36 5.21 -18.97
C ALA A 87 1.24 6.14 -18.50
N VAL A 88 1.04 6.32 -17.19
CA VAL A 88 0.01 7.24 -16.69
C VAL A 88 0.23 8.65 -17.22
N ARG A 89 1.45 9.15 -17.13
CA ARG A 89 1.80 10.53 -17.51
C ARG A 89 1.73 10.73 -19.03
N PHE A 90 2.44 9.91 -19.80
CA PHE A 90 2.61 10.15 -21.23
C PHE A 90 1.38 9.75 -22.03
N VAL A 91 0.66 8.69 -21.67
CA VAL A 91 -0.63 8.34 -22.29
C VAL A 91 -1.65 9.46 -22.07
N SER A 92 -1.76 9.99 -20.84
CA SER A 92 -2.65 11.10 -20.55
C SER A 92 -2.30 12.35 -21.36
N THR A 93 -1.00 12.68 -21.46
CA THR A 93 -0.53 13.85 -22.21
C THR A 93 -0.76 13.70 -23.71
N TYR A 94 -0.35 12.58 -24.30
CA TYR A 94 -0.47 12.35 -25.74
C TYR A 94 -1.94 12.23 -26.18
N PHE A 95 -2.77 11.59 -25.36
CA PHE A 95 -4.20 11.48 -25.63
C PHE A 95 -4.91 12.84 -25.56
N ALA A 96 -4.61 13.65 -24.55
CA ALA A 96 -5.18 15.00 -24.39
C ALA A 96 -4.73 15.97 -25.47
N THR A 97 -3.50 15.84 -25.99
CA THR A 97 -2.94 16.72 -27.03
C THR A 97 -3.19 16.22 -28.46
N GLY A 98 -3.89 15.08 -28.62
CA GLY A 98 -4.18 14.49 -29.93
C GLY A 98 -2.96 13.93 -30.68
N LYS A 99 -1.81 13.73 -30.00
CA LYS A 99 -0.57 13.19 -30.58
C LYS A 99 -0.67 11.66 -30.74
N THR A 100 -1.51 11.20 -31.66
CA THR A 100 -1.84 9.78 -31.83
C THR A 100 -0.65 8.93 -32.25
N GLU A 101 0.29 9.47 -33.03
CA GLU A 101 1.50 8.77 -33.46
C GLU A 101 2.45 8.47 -32.28
N LEU A 102 2.69 9.46 -31.43
CA LEU A 102 3.51 9.29 -30.23
C LEU A 102 2.84 8.34 -29.23
N LEU A 103 1.52 8.40 -29.11
CA LEU A 103 0.74 7.46 -28.28
C LEU A 103 0.91 6.03 -28.78
N GLY A 104 0.74 5.80 -30.09
CA GLY A 104 0.93 4.48 -30.71
C GLY A 104 2.36 3.96 -30.54
N ALA A 105 3.35 4.80 -30.83
CA ALA A 105 4.77 4.48 -30.65
C ALA A 105 5.10 4.12 -29.19
N PHE A 106 4.58 4.89 -28.22
CA PHE A 106 4.78 4.62 -26.79
C PHE A 106 4.16 3.28 -26.37
N LEU A 107 2.92 2.99 -26.78
CA LEU A 107 2.24 1.74 -26.44
C LEU A 107 2.95 0.51 -27.03
N ILE A 108 3.32 0.57 -28.32
CA ILE A 108 3.96 -0.56 -29.00
C ILE A 108 5.39 -0.76 -28.50
N ARG A 109 6.22 0.29 -28.54
CA ARG A 109 7.62 0.19 -28.10
C ARG A 109 7.76 -0.07 -26.62
N GLY A 110 6.91 0.57 -25.78
CA GLY A 110 6.87 0.32 -24.35
C GLY A 110 6.53 -1.14 -24.02
N SER A 111 5.52 -1.70 -24.67
CA SER A 111 5.15 -3.11 -24.46
C SER A 111 6.20 -4.08 -25.02
N LEU A 112 6.82 -3.81 -26.19
CA LEU A 112 7.89 -4.62 -26.74
C LEU A 112 9.15 -4.56 -25.87
N LEU A 113 9.53 -3.37 -25.39
CA LEU A 113 10.67 -3.20 -24.51
C LEU A 113 10.48 -3.95 -23.18
N LEU A 114 9.27 -3.87 -22.59
CA LEU A 114 8.90 -4.65 -21.41
C LEU A 114 8.91 -6.15 -21.69
N LEU A 115 8.37 -6.59 -22.83
CA LEU A 115 8.39 -8.01 -23.19
C LEU A 115 9.83 -8.51 -23.30
N PHE A 116 10.69 -7.79 -24.00
CA PHE A 116 12.09 -8.17 -24.22
C PHE A 116 12.90 -8.15 -22.91
N SER A 117 12.76 -7.09 -22.10
CA SER A 117 13.45 -7.01 -20.79
C SER A 117 13.00 -8.12 -19.84
N ASN A 118 11.70 -8.46 -19.83
CA ASN A 118 11.18 -9.55 -19.02
C ASN A 118 11.61 -10.93 -19.54
N LEU A 119 11.75 -11.13 -20.84
CA LEU A 119 12.30 -12.37 -21.40
C LEU A 119 13.77 -12.56 -20.99
N ILE A 120 14.58 -11.50 -21.08
CA ILE A 120 15.98 -11.53 -20.61
C ILE A 120 16.03 -11.82 -19.10
N ALA A 121 15.26 -11.10 -18.29
CA ALA A 121 15.22 -11.32 -16.84
C ALA A 121 14.69 -12.72 -16.48
N GLY A 122 13.70 -13.23 -17.22
CA GLY A 122 13.18 -14.59 -17.09
C GLY A 122 14.22 -15.65 -17.44
N ALA A 123 14.97 -15.47 -18.53
CA ALA A 123 16.06 -16.34 -18.90
C ALA A 123 17.18 -16.33 -17.82
N ALA A 124 17.55 -15.14 -17.34
CA ALA A 124 18.51 -15.00 -16.24
C ALA A 124 18.01 -15.71 -14.97
N LEU A 125 16.72 -15.57 -14.62
CA LEU A 125 16.11 -16.28 -13.50
C LEU A 125 16.19 -17.79 -13.66
N LEU A 126 15.94 -18.33 -14.84
CA LEU A 126 15.98 -19.77 -15.09
C LEU A 126 17.42 -20.32 -15.09
N LEU A 127 18.41 -19.52 -15.49
CA LEU A 127 19.83 -19.92 -15.52
C LEU A 127 20.47 -19.79 -14.14
N ILE A 128 20.29 -18.66 -13.46
CA ILE A 128 20.98 -18.33 -12.20
C ILE A 128 20.12 -18.75 -10.99
N GLY A 129 18.80 -18.77 -11.13
CA GLY A 129 17.86 -19.07 -10.06
C GLY A 129 18.06 -20.42 -9.38
N PRO A 130 18.37 -21.52 -10.09
CA PRO A 130 18.71 -22.80 -9.45
C PRO A 130 19.91 -22.70 -8.50
N TRP A 131 20.94 -21.96 -8.89
CA TRP A 131 22.10 -21.71 -8.04
C TRP A 131 21.71 -20.87 -6.81
N ILE A 132 20.95 -19.79 -6.99
CA ILE A 132 20.43 -18.95 -5.88
C ILE A 132 19.57 -19.80 -4.93
N SER A 133 18.70 -20.65 -5.45
CA SER A 133 17.81 -21.49 -4.65
C SER A 133 18.56 -22.45 -3.74
N ILE A 134 19.66 -23.03 -4.25
CA ILE A 134 20.41 -24.07 -3.53
C ILE A 134 21.47 -23.45 -2.62
N HIS A 135 22.30 -22.52 -3.14
CA HIS A 135 23.47 -22.03 -2.44
C HIS A 135 23.21 -20.76 -1.63
N PHE A 136 22.27 -19.93 -2.06
CA PHE A 136 21.98 -18.68 -1.36
C PHE A 136 20.83 -18.84 -0.36
N TYR A 137 19.71 -19.44 -0.77
CA TYR A 137 18.54 -19.59 0.11
C TYR A 137 18.44 -20.95 0.80
N HIS A 138 19.28 -21.90 0.48
CA HIS A 138 19.24 -23.27 1.02
C HIS A 138 17.83 -23.89 0.90
N ALA A 139 17.08 -23.53 -0.14
CA ALA A 139 15.72 -23.93 -0.40
C ALA A 139 15.60 -24.61 -1.78
N PRO A 140 16.06 -25.87 -1.94
CA PRO A 140 16.08 -26.57 -3.23
C PRO A 140 14.69 -26.73 -3.84
N ALA A 141 13.63 -26.79 -3.04
CA ALA A 141 12.26 -26.85 -3.52
C ALA A 141 11.84 -25.62 -4.34
N LEU A 142 12.45 -24.45 -4.11
CA LEU A 142 12.19 -23.23 -4.88
C LEU A 142 12.52 -23.41 -6.37
N LYS A 143 13.54 -24.21 -6.70
CA LYS A 143 13.94 -24.49 -8.09
C LYS A 143 12.80 -25.00 -8.96
N MET A 144 11.90 -25.81 -8.40
CA MET A 144 10.76 -26.38 -9.14
C MET A 144 9.75 -25.32 -9.61
N TYR A 145 9.72 -24.17 -8.96
CA TYR A 145 8.73 -23.11 -9.21
C TYR A 145 9.29 -21.92 -10.00
N LEU A 146 10.61 -21.87 -10.28
CA LEU A 146 11.24 -20.71 -10.93
C LEU A 146 10.61 -20.34 -12.27
N TRP A 147 10.22 -21.33 -13.07
CA TRP A 147 9.56 -21.08 -14.37
C TRP A 147 8.17 -20.44 -14.20
N LEU A 148 7.43 -20.80 -13.15
CA LEU A 148 6.16 -20.16 -12.81
C LEU A 148 6.38 -18.73 -12.33
N PHE A 149 7.41 -18.49 -11.52
CA PHE A 149 7.78 -17.14 -11.10
C PHE A 149 8.24 -16.27 -12.28
N ALA A 150 8.95 -16.83 -13.27
CA ALA A 150 9.28 -16.12 -14.48
C ALA A 150 8.02 -15.70 -15.27
N LEU A 151 7.01 -16.57 -15.36
CA LEU A 151 5.72 -16.23 -15.96
C LEU A 151 4.96 -15.17 -15.17
N ILE A 152 4.92 -15.26 -13.84
CA ILE A 152 4.31 -14.24 -12.96
C ILE A 152 4.98 -12.89 -13.18
N MET A 153 6.32 -12.85 -13.27
CA MET A 153 7.08 -11.64 -13.50
C MET A 153 6.70 -10.99 -14.84
N LEU A 154 6.71 -11.76 -15.92
CA LEU A 154 6.36 -11.29 -17.26
C LEU A 154 4.92 -10.76 -17.31
N LEU A 155 3.95 -11.58 -16.85
CA LEU A 155 2.54 -11.22 -16.88
C LEU A 155 2.23 -10.06 -15.91
N GLY A 156 2.86 -10.05 -14.73
CA GLY A 156 2.72 -8.97 -13.74
C GLY A 156 3.21 -7.62 -14.26
N SER A 157 4.36 -7.61 -14.92
CA SER A 157 4.91 -6.41 -15.57
C SER A 157 3.98 -5.85 -16.64
N LEU A 158 3.48 -6.71 -17.54
CA LEU A 158 2.54 -6.31 -18.59
C LEU A 158 1.18 -5.88 -18.02
N ASN A 159 0.65 -6.60 -17.02
CA ASN A 159 -0.60 -6.24 -16.34
C ASN A 159 -0.49 -4.85 -15.70
N THR A 160 0.63 -4.58 -15.02
CA THR A 160 0.89 -3.27 -14.42
C THR A 160 0.96 -2.19 -15.49
N PHE A 161 1.68 -2.41 -16.58
CA PHE A 161 1.80 -1.45 -17.68
C PHE A 161 0.44 -1.14 -18.30
N PHE A 162 -0.31 -2.14 -18.77
CA PHE A 162 -1.62 -1.92 -19.39
C PHE A 162 -2.66 -1.36 -18.41
N GLY A 163 -2.58 -1.75 -17.13
CA GLY A 163 -3.38 -1.16 -16.07
C GLY A 163 -3.09 0.34 -15.88
N GLN A 164 -1.83 0.75 -15.95
CA GLN A 164 -1.43 2.16 -15.89
C GLN A 164 -1.77 2.92 -17.17
N VAL A 165 -1.75 2.28 -18.32
CA VAL A 165 -2.28 2.85 -19.58
C VAL A 165 -3.76 3.20 -19.44
N LEU A 166 -4.59 2.31 -18.87
CA LEU A 166 -6.01 2.61 -18.59
C LEU A 166 -6.17 3.79 -17.63
N ALA A 167 -5.33 3.87 -16.59
CA ALA A 167 -5.32 5.03 -15.69
C ALA A 167 -4.94 6.33 -16.45
N GLY A 168 -4.01 6.25 -17.42
CA GLY A 168 -3.67 7.36 -18.32
C GLY A 168 -4.83 7.83 -19.20
N TYR A 169 -5.72 6.92 -19.61
CA TYR A 169 -7.00 7.25 -20.26
C TYR A 169 -8.08 7.74 -19.28
N LYS A 170 -7.75 7.94 -18.00
CA LYS A 170 -8.68 8.33 -16.91
C LYS A 170 -9.79 7.30 -16.66
N ASP A 171 -9.56 6.03 -16.96
CA ASP A 171 -10.52 4.93 -16.76
C ASP A 171 -10.05 3.98 -15.64
N VAL A 172 -9.95 4.55 -14.43
CA VAL A 172 -9.52 3.82 -13.23
C VAL A 172 -10.57 2.79 -12.80
N ALA A 173 -11.87 3.07 -13.04
CA ALA A 173 -12.95 2.18 -12.66
C ALA A 173 -12.86 0.83 -13.38
N ARG A 174 -12.68 0.82 -14.72
CA ARG A 174 -12.56 -0.43 -15.48
C ARG A 174 -11.30 -1.20 -15.12
N ARG A 175 -10.17 -0.50 -14.91
CA ARG A 175 -8.96 -1.12 -14.36
C ARG A 175 -9.28 -1.86 -13.06
N THR A 176 -9.93 -1.19 -12.10
CA THR A 176 -10.26 -1.78 -10.80
C THR A 176 -11.22 -2.96 -10.92
N ILE A 177 -12.22 -2.87 -11.80
CA ILE A 177 -13.14 -3.99 -12.08
C ILE A 177 -12.36 -5.20 -12.59
N ILE A 178 -11.49 -5.02 -13.57
CA ILE A 178 -10.72 -6.12 -14.16
C ILE A 178 -9.76 -6.74 -13.15
N THR A 179 -9.01 -5.91 -12.40
CA THR A 179 -7.97 -6.41 -11.49
C THR A 179 -8.55 -6.94 -10.17
N ASN A 180 -9.47 -6.18 -9.54
CA ASN A 180 -9.93 -6.47 -8.19
C ASN A 180 -11.20 -7.32 -8.16
N PHE A 181 -12.16 -7.08 -9.06
CA PHE A 181 -13.43 -7.81 -9.04
C PHE A 181 -13.47 -9.02 -9.96
N ILE A 182 -12.59 -9.11 -10.96
CA ILE A 182 -12.46 -10.29 -11.82
C ILE A 182 -11.19 -11.08 -11.48
N GLY A 183 -10.03 -10.44 -11.54
CA GLY A 183 -8.74 -11.11 -11.37
C GLY A 183 -8.56 -11.71 -9.98
N SER A 184 -8.81 -10.96 -8.91
CA SER A 184 -8.61 -11.46 -7.55
C SER A 184 -9.56 -12.61 -7.19
N PRO A 185 -10.89 -12.55 -7.43
CA PRO A 185 -11.79 -13.69 -7.19
C PRO A 185 -11.44 -14.90 -8.06
N LEU A 186 -11.12 -14.69 -9.34
CA LEU A 186 -10.70 -15.79 -10.23
C LEU A 186 -9.47 -16.52 -9.67
N MET A 187 -8.46 -15.79 -9.25
CA MET A 187 -7.27 -16.35 -8.62
C MET A 187 -7.62 -17.13 -7.35
N MET A 188 -8.49 -16.57 -6.49
CA MET A 188 -8.92 -17.24 -5.25
C MET A 188 -9.68 -18.53 -5.54
N VAL A 189 -10.67 -18.52 -6.44
CA VAL A 189 -11.45 -19.70 -6.80
C VAL A 189 -10.58 -20.78 -7.42
N LEU A 190 -9.73 -20.41 -8.40
CA LEU A 190 -8.80 -21.36 -9.02
C LEU A 190 -7.84 -21.96 -7.98
N THR A 191 -7.36 -21.17 -7.03
CA THR A 191 -6.50 -21.67 -5.95
C THR A 191 -7.23 -22.69 -5.09
N LEU A 192 -8.47 -22.39 -4.67
CA LEU A 192 -9.28 -23.33 -3.88
C LEU A 192 -9.47 -24.66 -4.61
N VAL A 193 -9.81 -24.61 -5.89
CA VAL A 193 -10.00 -25.81 -6.73
C VAL A 193 -8.69 -26.59 -6.87
N LEU A 194 -7.58 -25.92 -7.23
CA LEU A 194 -6.31 -26.60 -7.47
C LEU A 194 -5.67 -27.16 -6.18
N ILE A 195 -5.88 -26.51 -5.04
CA ILE A 195 -5.47 -27.06 -3.74
C ILE A 195 -6.34 -28.26 -3.36
N ALA A 196 -7.66 -28.21 -3.60
CA ALA A 196 -8.56 -29.36 -3.36
C ALA A 196 -8.18 -30.56 -4.25
N LEU A 197 -7.63 -30.33 -5.44
CA LEU A 197 -7.06 -31.37 -6.31
C LEU A 197 -5.67 -31.88 -5.86
N GLY A 198 -5.16 -31.43 -4.71
CA GLY A 198 -3.88 -31.89 -4.14
C GLY A 198 -2.63 -31.20 -4.70
N LEU A 199 -2.74 -30.15 -5.49
CA LEU A 199 -1.59 -29.48 -6.11
C LEU A 199 -0.83 -28.54 -5.14
N GLY A 200 -1.34 -28.28 -3.94
CA GLY A 200 -0.68 -27.50 -2.90
C GLY A 200 -0.13 -26.13 -3.40
N LEU A 201 1.11 -25.84 -3.08
CA LEU A 201 1.78 -24.58 -3.50
C LEU A 201 1.83 -24.42 -5.02
N ARG A 202 2.04 -25.50 -5.76
CA ARG A 202 2.07 -25.48 -7.23
C ARG A 202 0.73 -24.99 -7.79
N GLY A 203 -0.38 -25.48 -7.21
CA GLY A 203 -1.73 -25.05 -7.58
C GLY A 203 -1.94 -23.56 -7.33
N TYR A 204 -1.51 -23.05 -6.19
CA TYR A 204 -1.60 -21.62 -5.86
C TYR A 204 -0.83 -20.75 -6.86
N ILE A 205 0.43 -21.08 -7.16
CA ILE A 205 1.24 -20.30 -8.11
C ILE A 205 0.66 -20.40 -9.52
N PHE A 206 0.17 -21.57 -9.93
CA PHE A 206 -0.45 -21.78 -11.24
C PHE A 206 -1.77 -20.98 -11.39
N ALA A 207 -2.58 -20.92 -10.34
CA ALA A 207 -3.80 -20.10 -10.30
C ALA A 207 -3.48 -18.61 -10.52
N GLN A 208 -2.38 -18.11 -9.96
CA GLN A 208 -1.92 -16.74 -10.20
C GLN A 208 -1.54 -16.50 -11.66
N VAL A 209 -0.82 -17.45 -12.28
CA VAL A 209 -0.46 -17.37 -13.70
C VAL A 209 -1.71 -17.31 -14.58
N VAL A 210 -2.66 -18.23 -14.37
CA VAL A 210 -3.90 -18.28 -15.16
C VAL A 210 -4.71 -16.99 -14.99
N SER A 211 -4.89 -16.54 -13.74
CA SER A 211 -5.58 -15.28 -13.46
C SER A 211 -4.87 -14.09 -14.12
N ALA A 212 -3.53 -14.03 -14.05
CA ALA A 212 -2.75 -12.96 -14.67
C ALA A 212 -2.90 -12.94 -16.20
N VAL A 213 -3.00 -14.09 -16.85
CA VAL A 213 -3.28 -14.19 -18.31
C VAL A 213 -4.66 -13.63 -18.63
N VAL A 214 -5.69 -14.02 -17.89
CA VAL A 214 -7.06 -13.52 -18.11
C VAL A 214 -7.13 -12.01 -17.91
N VAL A 215 -6.53 -11.50 -16.82
CA VAL A 215 -6.44 -10.07 -16.55
C VAL A 215 -5.73 -9.34 -17.69
N LEU A 216 -4.59 -9.87 -18.18
CA LEU A 216 -3.85 -9.29 -19.30
C LEU A 216 -4.70 -9.21 -20.57
N MET A 217 -5.39 -10.28 -20.91
CA MET A 217 -6.28 -10.31 -22.10
C MET A 217 -7.36 -9.22 -22.00
N LEU A 218 -8.00 -9.09 -20.83
CA LEU A 218 -9.04 -8.09 -20.60
C LEU A 218 -8.49 -6.67 -20.65
N LEU A 219 -7.33 -6.42 -20.02
CA LEU A 219 -6.66 -5.11 -20.04
C LEU A 219 -6.26 -4.71 -21.46
N VAL A 220 -5.61 -5.62 -22.20
CA VAL A 220 -5.20 -5.38 -23.60
C VAL A 220 -6.42 -5.14 -24.50
N ALA A 221 -7.49 -5.94 -24.36
CA ALA A 221 -8.73 -5.75 -25.13
C ALA A 221 -9.34 -4.37 -24.85
N MET A 222 -9.31 -3.92 -23.58
CA MET A 222 -9.85 -2.63 -23.18
C MET A 222 -8.99 -1.46 -23.67
N VAL A 223 -7.66 -1.56 -23.54
CA VAL A 223 -6.74 -0.57 -24.08
C VAL A 223 -6.91 -0.45 -25.59
N ARG A 224 -7.01 -1.58 -26.30
CA ARG A 224 -7.27 -1.58 -27.75
C ARG A 224 -8.58 -0.88 -28.12
N ARG A 225 -9.64 -1.05 -27.32
CA ARG A 225 -10.93 -0.37 -27.56
C ARG A 225 -10.84 1.15 -27.40
N LEU A 226 -10.10 1.63 -26.40
CA LEU A 226 -9.95 3.05 -26.09
C LEU A 226 -8.93 3.76 -26.98
N THR A 227 -7.93 3.03 -27.50
CA THR A 227 -6.90 3.60 -28.35
C THR A 227 -7.49 3.96 -29.73
N PRO A 228 -7.32 5.21 -30.23
CA PRO A 228 -7.78 5.64 -31.55
C PRO A 228 -7.22 4.76 -32.67
N LYS A 229 -8.01 4.57 -33.74
CA LYS A 229 -7.59 3.73 -34.88
C LYS A 229 -6.29 4.25 -35.52
N SER A 230 -6.10 5.56 -35.57
CA SER A 230 -4.88 6.21 -36.07
C SER A 230 -3.63 5.86 -35.27
N ALA A 231 -3.77 5.68 -33.93
CA ALA A 231 -2.67 5.28 -33.06
C ALA A 231 -2.36 3.76 -33.12
N ARG A 232 -3.24 2.95 -33.72
CA ARG A 232 -3.05 1.50 -33.92
C ARG A 232 -2.29 1.16 -35.20
N SER A 233 -2.25 2.09 -36.16
CA SER A 233 -1.49 1.93 -37.38
C SER A 233 0.01 1.96 -37.02
N PHE A 234 0.71 0.92 -37.40
CA PHE A 234 2.11 0.65 -37.06
C PHE A 234 3.03 1.81 -37.47
N SER A 235 3.34 2.69 -36.56
CA SER A 235 4.47 3.62 -36.72
C SER A 235 5.64 3.16 -35.84
N VAL A 236 6.34 2.11 -36.32
CA VAL A 236 7.62 1.67 -35.73
C VAL A 236 8.72 2.75 -35.91
N GLY A 237 8.43 3.81 -36.69
CA GLY A 237 9.40 4.84 -37.08
C GLY A 237 9.79 5.84 -35.95
N HIS A 238 8.92 6.15 -34.98
CA HIS A 238 9.21 7.18 -34.00
C HIS A 238 9.92 6.62 -32.75
N PRO A 239 11.15 7.09 -32.42
CA PRO A 239 11.83 6.69 -31.19
C PRO A 239 11.06 7.19 -29.96
N LEU A 240 11.26 6.54 -28.80
CA LEU A 240 10.77 7.08 -27.53
C LEU A 240 11.42 8.44 -27.27
N GLU A 241 10.61 9.43 -26.90
CA GLU A 241 11.10 10.78 -26.62
C GLU A 241 12.13 10.76 -25.46
N LYS A 242 13.15 11.61 -25.55
CA LYS A 242 14.17 11.75 -24.49
C LYS A 242 13.54 12.05 -23.12
N GLN A 243 12.40 12.74 -23.10
CA GLN A 243 11.67 13.04 -21.87
C GLN A 243 11.12 11.77 -21.19
N VAL A 244 10.64 10.78 -21.99
CA VAL A 244 10.18 9.49 -21.47
C VAL A 244 11.34 8.74 -20.84
N ILE A 245 12.49 8.68 -21.52
CA ILE A 245 13.68 7.96 -21.04
C ILE A 245 14.20 8.60 -19.73
N SER A 246 14.30 9.93 -19.69
CA SER A 246 14.74 10.66 -18.47
C SER A 246 13.78 10.42 -17.29
N PHE A 247 12.47 10.43 -17.54
CA PHE A 247 11.47 10.13 -16.52
C PHE A 247 11.59 8.70 -16.02
N CYS A 248 11.73 7.73 -16.93
CA CYS A 248 11.91 6.32 -16.58
C CYS A 248 13.16 6.08 -15.73
N ALA A 249 14.28 6.75 -16.03
CA ALA A 249 15.51 6.63 -15.24
C ALA A 249 15.33 7.15 -13.80
N ALA A 250 14.62 8.28 -13.63
CA ALA A 250 14.31 8.80 -12.29
C ALA A 250 13.42 7.84 -11.49
N VAL A 251 12.38 7.29 -12.14
CA VAL A 251 11.47 6.31 -11.52
C VAL A 251 12.21 5.03 -11.12
N PHE A 252 13.11 4.55 -11.98
CA PHE A 252 13.94 3.37 -11.69
C PHE A 252 14.71 3.54 -10.35
N GLY A 253 15.36 4.67 -10.14
CA GLY A 253 16.10 4.94 -8.90
C GLY A 253 15.20 4.93 -7.66
N MET A 254 13.98 5.48 -7.78
CA MET A 254 13.00 5.47 -6.69
C MET A 254 12.48 4.06 -6.38
N GLU A 255 12.17 3.26 -7.41
CA GLU A 255 11.71 1.88 -7.27
C GLU A 255 12.80 0.98 -6.66
N PHE A 256 14.05 1.15 -7.08
CA PHE A 256 15.18 0.42 -6.50
C PHE A 256 15.35 0.69 -5.01
N LEU A 257 15.33 1.96 -4.60
CA LEU A 257 15.42 2.35 -3.20
C LEU A 257 14.22 1.81 -2.39
N SER A 258 13.03 1.91 -2.94
CA SER A 258 11.81 1.38 -2.33
C SER A 258 11.86 -0.14 -2.15
N PHE A 259 12.37 -0.87 -3.15
CA PHE A 259 12.59 -2.31 -3.07
C PHE A 259 13.56 -2.67 -1.94
N LEU A 260 14.70 -2.01 -1.87
CA LEU A 260 15.68 -2.25 -0.80
C LEU A 260 15.05 -2.06 0.59
N MET A 261 14.30 -0.97 0.78
CA MET A 261 13.65 -0.71 2.07
C MET A 261 12.54 -1.71 2.42
N SER A 262 11.91 -2.35 1.43
CA SER A 262 10.74 -3.21 1.67
C SER A 262 11.03 -4.71 1.64
N GLN A 263 12.18 -5.16 1.11
CA GLN A 263 12.46 -6.58 0.89
C GLN A 263 13.81 -7.07 1.43
N THR A 264 14.70 -6.16 1.87
CA THR A 264 16.02 -6.51 2.39
C THR A 264 15.96 -7.52 3.55
N ASP A 265 14.97 -7.35 4.43
CA ASP A 265 14.68 -8.25 5.54
C ASP A 265 14.43 -9.69 5.07
N LYS A 266 13.53 -9.87 4.09
CA LYS A 266 13.19 -11.21 3.56
C LYS A 266 14.34 -11.86 2.80
N ILE A 267 15.14 -11.06 2.07
CA ILE A 267 16.34 -11.56 1.39
C ILE A 267 17.31 -12.13 2.41
N LEU A 268 17.60 -11.38 3.46
CA LEU A 268 18.59 -11.78 4.46
C LEU A 268 18.06 -12.87 5.40
N ILE A 269 16.76 -12.86 5.76
CA ILE A 269 16.16 -13.98 6.48
C ILE A 269 16.23 -15.25 5.64
N GLY A 270 15.95 -15.18 4.35
CA GLY A 270 16.06 -16.30 3.44
C GLY A 270 17.48 -16.86 3.36
N PHE A 271 18.47 -15.97 3.30
CA PHE A 271 19.89 -16.33 3.25
C PHE A 271 20.38 -17.01 4.54
N TYR A 272 20.08 -16.42 5.71
CA TYR A 272 20.59 -16.92 6.99
C TYR A 272 19.76 -18.04 7.62
N LEU A 273 18.43 -18.05 7.40
CA LEU A 273 17.50 -18.86 8.19
C LEU A 273 16.60 -19.78 7.35
N GLY A 274 16.60 -19.60 6.02
CA GLY A 274 15.82 -20.43 5.09
C GLY A 274 14.33 -20.06 4.96
N ALA A 275 13.63 -20.81 4.12
CA ALA A 275 12.29 -20.48 3.65
C ALA A 275 11.23 -20.46 4.77
N ARG A 276 11.23 -21.43 5.70
CA ARG A 276 10.24 -21.50 6.78
C ARG A 276 10.19 -20.21 7.60
N GLN A 277 11.37 -19.66 7.95
CA GLN A 277 11.46 -18.43 8.73
C GLN A 277 10.97 -17.20 7.94
N VAL A 278 11.22 -17.16 6.62
CA VAL A 278 10.66 -16.14 5.73
C VAL A 278 9.14 -16.22 5.71
N GLY A 279 8.55 -17.43 5.70
CA GLY A 279 7.10 -17.61 5.74
C GLY A 279 6.46 -17.04 7.02
N ILE A 280 7.05 -17.35 8.18
CA ILE A 280 6.60 -16.84 9.48
C ILE A 280 6.72 -15.31 9.51
N TYR A 281 7.89 -14.78 9.11
CA TYR A 281 8.13 -13.34 9.06
C TYR A 281 7.17 -12.62 8.11
N ALA A 282 6.92 -13.16 6.92
CA ALA A 282 6.04 -12.55 5.92
C ALA A 282 4.59 -12.42 6.40
N VAL A 283 4.09 -13.42 7.15
CA VAL A 283 2.75 -13.36 7.76
C VAL A 283 2.69 -12.29 8.85
N ALA A 284 3.67 -12.26 9.76
CA ALA A 284 3.73 -11.26 10.82
C ALA A 284 3.87 -9.84 10.24
N ALA A 285 4.76 -9.64 9.25
CA ALA A 285 4.93 -8.35 8.57
C ALA A 285 3.66 -7.90 7.84
N ALA A 286 2.90 -8.83 7.25
CA ALA A 286 1.60 -8.51 6.63
C ALA A 286 0.57 -8.02 7.66
N LEU A 287 0.59 -8.55 8.88
CA LEU A 287 -0.24 -8.05 9.99
C LEU A 287 0.23 -6.65 10.43
N VAL A 288 1.53 -6.45 10.64
CA VAL A 288 2.09 -5.14 11.01
C VAL A 288 1.72 -4.05 10.01
N ALA A 289 1.59 -4.38 8.71
CA ALA A 289 1.21 -3.43 7.67
C ALA A 289 -0.21 -2.84 7.84
N PHE A 290 -1.08 -3.42 8.68
CA PHE A 290 -2.38 -2.84 9.02
C PHE A 290 -2.29 -1.65 9.97
N VAL A 291 -1.24 -1.57 10.81
CA VAL A 291 -1.11 -0.50 11.80
C VAL A 291 -1.16 0.90 11.18
N PRO A 292 -0.40 1.20 10.11
CA PRO A 292 -0.40 2.53 9.49
C PRO A 292 -1.56 2.77 8.50
N ILE A 293 -2.58 1.92 8.44
CA ILE A 293 -3.67 2.05 7.43
C ILE A 293 -4.43 3.37 7.58
N ILE A 294 -4.63 3.83 8.83
CA ILE A 294 -5.31 5.09 9.12
C ILE A 294 -4.44 6.26 8.67
N LEU A 295 -3.15 6.23 8.99
CA LEU A 295 -2.18 7.24 8.52
C LEU A 295 -2.15 7.32 6.99
N GLN A 296 -2.11 6.17 6.31
CA GLN A 296 -2.10 6.12 4.84
C GLN A 296 -3.40 6.70 4.24
N SER A 297 -4.54 6.39 4.84
CA SER A 297 -5.85 6.91 4.41
C SER A 297 -5.93 8.44 4.57
N VAL A 298 -5.47 8.96 5.71
CA VAL A 298 -5.42 10.41 5.96
C VAL A 298 -4.45 11.09 4.99
N ASN A 299 -3.29 10.50 4.73
CA ASN A 299 -2.30 11.06 3.80
C ASN A 299 -2.83 11.24 2.38
N GLN A 300 -3.72 10.36 1.90
CA GLN A 300 -4.34 10.49 0.57
C GLN A 300 -5.17 11.78 0.44
N ILE A 301 -5.83 12.19 1.52
CA ILE A 301 -6.70 13.37 1.54
C ILE A 301 -5.90 14.62 1.93
N PHE A 302 -4.98 14.48 2.88
CA PHE A 302 -4.22 15.61 3.43
C PHE A 302 -3.09 16.08 2.50
N SER A 303 -2.52 15.19 1.69
CA SER A 303 -1.40 15.51 0.77
C SER A 303 -1.67 16.71 -0.16
N PRO A 304 -2.80 16.78 -0.91
CA PRO A 304 -3.08 17.96 -1.74
C PRO A 304 -3.35 19.22 -0.90
N THR A 305 -3.94 19.09 0.29
CA THR A 305 -4.20 20.20 1.20
C THR A 305 -2.89 20.80 1.73
N ILE A 306 -1.89 19.96 2.03
CA ILE A 306 -0.55 20.44 2.42
C ILE A 306 0.05 21.34 1.33
N ALA A 307 -0.01 20.90 0.06
CA ALA A 307 0.53 21.66 -1.06
C ALA A 307 -0.17 23.02 -1.23
N ASP A 308 -1.51 23.03 -1.15
CA ASP A 308 -2.31 24.25 -1.30
C ASP A 308 -2.03 25.27 -0.18
N LEU A 309 -2.11 24.84 1.09
CA LEU A 309 -1.84 25.72 2.23
C LEU A 309 -0.40 26.22 2.26
N HIS A 310 0.56 25.38 1.87
CA HIS A 310 1.96 25.77 1.80
C HIS A 310 2.20 26.87 0.75
N VAL A 311 1.61 26.73 -0.45
CA VAL A 311 1.71 27.74 -1.52
C VAL A 311 1.02 29.05 -1.13
N ARG A 312 -0.09 29.01 -0.40
CA ARG A 312 -0.79 30.21 0.11
C ARG A 312 -0.11 30.86 1.31
N GLY A 313 0.93 30.22 1.90
CA GLY A 313 1.61 30.73 3.10
C GLY A 313 0.80 30.59 4.39
N GLU A 314 -0.28 29.79 4.40
CA GLU A 314 -1.17 29.58 5.57
C GLU A 314 -0.56 28.56 6.55
N HIS A 315 0.64 28.86 7.07
CA HIS A 315 1.40 27.94 7.93
C HIS A 315 0.73 27.65 9.28
N GLU A 316 0.00 28.60 9.83
CA GLU A 316 -0.72 28.42 11.10
C GLU A 316 -1.86 27.39 10.94
N LEU A 317 -2.67 27.53 9.88
CA LEU A 317 -3.74 26.58 9.59
C LEU A 317 -3.17 25.19 9.28
N LEU A 318 -2.09 25.11 8.51
CA LEU A 318 -1.38 23.86 8.21
C LEU A 318 -0.89 23.19 9.52
N GLY A 319 -0.34 23.98 10.44
CA GLY A 319 0.13 23.49 11.75
C GLY A 319 -1.01 22.93 12.61
N ARG A 320 -2.14 23.63 12.69
CA ARG A 320 -3.34 23.18 13.43
C ARG A 320 -3.90 21.88 12.83
N MET A 321 -4.02 21.82 11.49
CA MET A 321 -4.48 20.60 10.81
C MET A 321 -3.51 19.43 11.06
N PHE A 322 -2.21 19.66 10.96
CA PHE A 322 -1.20 18.64 11.22
C PHE A 322 -1.30 18.08 12.66
N GLN A 323 -1.46 18.93 13.66
CA GLN A 323 -1.64 18.53 15.07
C GLN A 323 -2.91 17.70 15.25
N THR A 324 -4.03 18.20 14.76
CA THR A 324 -5.33 17.55 14.93
C THR A 324 -5.38 16.20 14.22
N LEU A 325 -4.94 16.14 12.96
CA LEU A 325 -4.92 14.89 12.19
C LEU A 325 -3.96 13.87 12.81
N THR A 326 -2.76 14.28 13.27
CA THR A 326 -1.82 13.37 13.95
C THR A 326 -2.42 12.79 15.23
N LYS A 327 -3.11 13.60 16.02
CA LYS A 327 -3.83 13.13 17.21
C LYS A 327 -4.90 12.09 16.86
N TRP A 328 -5.69 12.33 15.82
CA TRP A 328 -6.72 11.39 15.36
C TRP A 328 -6.12 10.09 14.80
N ILE A 329 -5.05 10.20 13.99
CA ILE A 329 -4.31 9.04 13.49
C ILE A 329 -3.84 8.17 14.64
N LEU A 330 -3.17 8.77 15.63
CA LEU A 330 -2.68 8.05 16.79
C LEU A 330 -3.84 7.46 17.61
N GLY A 331 -4.86 8.26 17.93
CA GLY A 331 -6.00 7.84 18.72
C GLY A 331 -6.75 6.64 18.13
N LEU A 332 -6.98 6.65 16.81
CA LEU A 332 -7.63 5.54 16.12
C LEU A 332 -6.70 4.32 15.93
N THR A 333 -5.38 4.52 15.88
CA THR A 333 -4.40 3.42 15.75
C THR A 333 -4.13 2.72 17.08
N LEU A 334 -4.20 3.43 18.22
CA LEU A 334 -3.91 2.89 19.55
C LEU A 334 -4.74 1.63 19.91
N PRO A 335 -6.08 1.57 19.69
CA PRO A 335 -6.86 0.37 19.98
C PRO A 335 -6.40 -0.84 19.15
N LEU A 336 -6.16 -0.65 17.85
CA LEU A 336 -5.66 -1.69 16.98
C LEU A 336 -4.29 -2.20 17.44
N ALA A 337 -3.37 -1.30 17.72
CA ALA A 337 -2.03 -1.63 18.17
C ALA A 337 -2.03 -2.35 19.53
N ALA A 338 -2.87 -1.92 20.49
CA ALA A 338 -3.01 -2.57 21.79
C ALA A 338 -3.48 -4.02 21.64
N VAL A 339 -4.48 -4.27 20.78
CA VAL A 339 -4.96 -5.63 20.50
C VAL A 339 -3.88 -6.45 19.82
N MET A 340 -3.19 -5.90 18.80
CA MET A 340 -2.11 -6.59 18.10
C MET A 340 -0.96 -6.98 19.01
N MET A 341 -0.60 -6.13 19.99
CA MET A 341 0.47 -6.45 20.95
C MET A 341 -0.01 -7.42 22.03
N MET A 342 -1.21 -7.21 22.58
CA MET A 342 -1.71 -8.01 23.70
C MET A 342 -2.11 -9.43 23.29
N PHE A 343 -2.64 -9.60 22.08
CA PHE A 343 -3.10 -10.89 21.53
C PHE A 343 -2.19 -11.39 20.39
N ALA A 344 -0.92 -10.97 20.37
CA ALA A 344 0.02 -11.28 19.28
C ALA A 344 0.14 -12.80 19.00
N ALA A 345 0.27 -13.62 20.03
CA ALA A 345 0.37 -15.06 19.88
C ALA A 345 -0.93 -15.66 19.30
N GLY A 346 -2.11 -15.24 19.79
CA GLY A 346 -3.41 -15.66 19.27
C GLY A 346 -3.61 -15.23 17.81
N LEU A 347 -3.24 -14.00 17.46
CA LEU A 347 -3.28 -13.52 16.08
C LEU A 347 -2.43 -14.38 15.14
N MET A 348 -1.23 -14.76 15.56
CA MET A 348 -0.36 -15.63 14.76
C MET A 348 -0.93 -17.05 14.67
N ARG A 349 -1.55 -17.61 15.73
CA ARG A 349 -2.21 -18.92 15.71
C ARG A 349 -3.43 -18.97 14.79
N ILE A 350 -4.09 -17.83 14.50
CA ILE A 350 -5.15 -17.78 13.48
C ILE A 350 -4.64 -18.28 12.13
N PHE A 351 -3.37 -18.08 11.83
CA PHE A 351 -2.72 -18.56 10.60
C PHE A 351 -2.26 -20.03 10.68
N GLY A 352 -2.18 -20.59 11.89
CA GLY A 352 -1.74 -21.95 12.17
C GLY A 352 -0.63 -22.01 13.23
N HIS A 353 -0.45 -23.18 13.87
CA HIS A 353 0.55 -23.35 14.91
C HIS A 353 1.98 -23.08 14.46
N ASP A 354 2.31 -23.35 13.19
CA ASP A 354 3.63 -23.08 12.60
C ASP A 354 4.03 -21.61 12.67
N PHE A 355 3.07 -20.71 12.74
CA PHE A 355 3.30 -19.27 12.72
C PHE A 355 3.40 -18.65 14.12
N GLU A 356 3.09 -19.40 15.17
CA GLU A 356 3.06 -18.88 16.56
C GLU A 356 4.37 -18.19 16.94
N GLY A 357 5.53 -18.75 16.57
CA GLY A 357 6.84 -18.16 16.82
C GLY A 357 7.06 -16.76 16.24
N GLY A 358 6.14 -16.26 15.40
CA GLY A 358 6.18 -14.92 14.83
C GLY A 358 5.61 -13.81 15.72
N TRP A 359 5.05 -14.13 16.90
CA TRP A 359 4.45 -13.11 17.77
C TRP A 359 5.39 -11.97 18.18
N PRO A 360 6.72 -12.18 18.43
CA PRO A 360 7.60 -11.07 18.78
C PRO A 360 7.76 -10.07 17.64
N ILE A 361 7.75 -10.57 16.36
CA ILE A 361 7.82 -9.72 15.18
C ILE A 361 6.61 -8.80 15.12
N LEU A 362 5.44 -9.36 15.42
CA LEU A 362 4.19 -8.59 15.42
C LEU A 362 4.22 -7.48 16.47
N VAL A 363 4.70 -7.77 17.70
CA VAL A 363 4.83 -6.78 18.78
C VAL A 363 5.83 -5.69 18.41
N ILE A 364 7.06 -6.07 18.03
CA ILE A 364 8.15 -5.13 17.71
C ILE A 364 7.78 -4.26 16.51
N GLY A 365 7.25 -4.89 15.45
CA GLY A 365 6.80 -4.17 14.26
C GLY A 365 5.66 -3.19 14.56
N THR A 366 4.71 -3.58 15.41
CA THR A 366 3.61 -2.69 15.85
C THR A 366 4.14 -1.47 16.61
N VAL A 367 5.12 -1.64 17.51
CA VAL A 367 5.77 -0.52 18.20
C VAL A 367 6.44 0.43 17.19
N GLY A 368 7.19 -0.11 16.22
CA GLY A 368 7.82 0.70 15.16
C GLY A 368 6.79 1.51 14.35
N GLN A 369 5.66 0.90 13.98
CA GLN A 369 4.59 1.57 13.24
C GLN A 369 3.78 2.55 14.10
N LEU A 370 3.64 2.30 15.41
CA LEU A 370 3.03 3.28 16.32
C LEU A 370 3.80 4.60 16.35
N VAL A 371 5.14 4.54 16.35
CA VAL A 371 5.96 5.76 16.28
C VAL A 371 5.73 6.49 14.94
N ASN A 372 5.64 5.77 13.83
CA ASN A 372 5.27 6.35 12.53
C ASN A 372 3.91 7.08 12.59
N CYS A 373 2.89 6.44 13.18
CA CYS A 373 1.57 7.05 13.37
C CYS A 373 1.60 8.22 14.37
N ALA A 374 2.45 8.16 15.40
CA ALA A 374 2.57 9.20 16.41
C ALA A 374 3.19 10.50 15.88
N VAL A 375 4.10 10.42 14.92
CA VAL A 375 4.66 11.62 14.26
C VAL A 375 3.79 12.11 13.10
N GLY A 376 2.86 11.30 12.61
CA GLY A 376 1.88 11.65 11.58
C GLY A 376 2.49 11.83 10.19
N SER A 377 1.96 12.77 9.42
CA SER A 377 2.23 12.94 7.98
C SER A 377 3.56 13.65 7.66
N VAL A 378 4.62 13.51 8.48
CA VAL A 378 5.90 14.24 8.34
C VAL A 378 6.58 14.03 6.98
N GLY A 379 6.52 12.80 6.44
CA GLY A 379 7.09 12.50 5.12
C GLY A 379 6.35 13.22 4.00
N PHE A 380 5.02 13.30 4.07
CA PHE A 380 4.21 14.03 3.09
C PHE A 380 4.35 15.55 3.23
N LEU A 381 4.54 16.07 4.45
CA LEU A 381 4.87 17.48 4.67
C LEU A 381 6.16 17.86 3.93
N LEU A 382 7.23 17.08 4.09
CA LEU A 382 8.49 17.32 3.38
C LEU A 382 8.36 17.19 1.86
N LEU A 383 7.58 16.20 1.40
CA LEU A 383 7.36 15.94 -0.02
C LEU A 383 6.60 17.11 -0.69
N MET A 384 5.50 17.56 -0.09
CA MET A 384 4.59 18.55 -0.67
C MET A 384 5.05 19.98 -0.46
N SER A 385 5.96 20.25 0.49
CA SER A 385 6.57 21.56 0.72
C SER A 385 7.87 21.80 -0.09
N GLY A 386 8.18 20.93 -1.07
CA GLY A 386 9.36 21.11 -1.93
C GLY A 386 10.68 20.57 -1.37
N HIS A 387 10.65 19.89 -0.21
CA HIS A 387 11.84 19.33 0.45
C HIS A 387 12.13 17.86 0.04
N GLN A 388 11.65 17.42 -1.14
CA GLN A 388 11.79 16.03 -1.60
C GLN A 388 13.25 15.55 -1.68
N LYS A 389 14.22 16.44 -2.00
CA LYS A 389 15.64 16.07 -2.03
C LYS A 389 16.19 15.66 -0.65
N ARG A 390 15.68 16.29 0.42
CA ARG A 390 16.05 15.93 1.80
C ARG A 390 15.42 14.60 2.19
N LEU A 391 14.16 14.42 1.86
CA LEU A 391 13.43 13.16 2.09
C LEU A 391 14.17 11.97 1.45
N ILE A 392 14.53 12.07 0.17
CA ILE A 392 15.24 11.00 -0.56
C ILE A 392 16.61 10.72 0.07
N ARG A 393 17.35 11.74 0.49
CA ARG A 393 18.66 11.54 1.17
C ARG A 393 18.51 10.78 2.48
N ILE A 394 17.52 11.13 3.29
CA ILE A 394 17.24 10.42 4.54
C ILE A 394 16.84 8.98 4.25
N GLN A 395 15.96 8.74 3.28
CA GLN A 395 15.56 7.38 2.88
C GLN A 395 16.74 6.54 2.39
N ALA A 396 17.62 7.11 1.56
CA ALA A 396 18.80 6.42 1.06
C ALA A 396 19.76 6.05 2.21
N PHE A 397 20.00 6.96 3.15
CA PHE A 397 20.80 6.68 4.33
C PHE A 397 20.17 5.60 5.21
N MET A 398 18.86 5.69 5.45
CA MET A 398 18.14 4.70 6.25
C MET A 398 18.08 3.31 5.60
N ALA A 399 18.08 3.22 4.27
CA ALA A 399 18.18 1.95 3.56
C ALA A 399 19.53 1.25 3.83
N ILE A 400 20.63 2.02 3.88
CA ILE A 400 21.95 1.50 4.24
C ILE A 400 21.97 1.05 5.70
N VAL A 401 21.42 1.87 6.61
CA VAL A 401 21.32 1.52 8.05
C VAL A 401 20.50 0.23 8.22
N MET A 402 19.37 0.11 7.53
CA MET A 402 18.52 -1.08 7.56
C MET A 402 19.29 -2.33 7.10
N LEU A 403 20.05 -2.23 6.00
CA LEU A 403 20.87 -3.33 5.50
C LEU A 403 21.92 -3.73 6.54
N MET A 404 22.65 -2.76 7.11
CA MET A 404 23.67 -3.01 8.14
C MET A 404 23.06 -3.68 9.39
N LEU A 405 21.93 -3.15 9.89
CA LEU A 405 21.25 -3.71 11.05
C LEU A 405 20.77 -5.14 10.79
N ASN A 406 20.21 -5.43 9.62
CA ASN A 406 19.78 -6.77 9.25
C ASN A 406 20.96 -7.75 9.20
N VAL A 407 22.10 -7.37 8.59
CA VAL A 407 23.31 -8.20 8.54
C VAL A 407 23.86 -8.48 9.94
N LEU A 408 23.75 -7.53 10.88
CA LEU A 408 24.27 -7.69 12.24
C LEU A 408 23.30 -8.45 13.16
N LEU A 409 21.99 -8.20 13.05
CA LEU A 409 21.01 -8.69 14.01
C LEU A 409 20.36 -10.02 13.62
N ILE A 410 20.18 -10.30 12.31
CA ILE A 410 19.56 -11.57 11.89
C ILE A 410 20.40 -12.78 12.30
N PRO A 411 21.74 -12.83 12.11
CA PRO A 411 22.52 -13.97 12.55
C PRO A 411 22.48 -14.22 14.07
N ARG A 412 22.25 -13.16 14.88
CA ARG A 412 22.24 -13.26 16.35
C ARG A 412 20.86 -13.54 16.92
N TRP A 413 19.80 -12.89 16.39
CA TRP A 413 18.46 -12.91 16.94
C TRP A 413 17.41 -13.49 15.97
N GLY A 414 17.84 -14.07 14.87
CA GLY A 414 16.94 -14.68 13.89
C GLY A 414 15.96 -13.68 13.31
N ILE A 415 14.72 -14.11 13.09
CA ILE A 415 13.64 -13.27 12.54
C ILE A 415 13.27 -12.08 13.46
N VAL A 416 13.54 -12.20 14.76
CA VAL A 416 13.35 -11.10 15.71
C VAL A 416 14.35 -9.98 15.42
N GLY A 417 15.59 -10.33 15.05
CA GLY A 417 16.61 -9.36 14.63
C GLY A 417 16.18 -8.51 13.44
N ALA A 418 15.52 -9.13 12.46
CA ALA A 418 14.95 -8.40 11.33
C ALA A 418 13.83 -7.42 11.76
N ALA A 419 12.96 -7.86 12.65
CA ALA A 419 11.88 -6.99 13.19
C ALA A 419 12.44 -5.80 13.97
N VAL A 420 13.49 -6.02 14.77
CA VAL A 420 14.19 -4.96 15.51
C VAL A 420 14.88 -3.99 14.55
N ALA A 421 15.58 -4.51 13.52
CA ALA A 421 16.20 -3.67 12.49
C ALA A 421 15.17 -2.78 11.79
N ALA A 422 14.04 -3.34 11.38
CA ALA A 422 12.96 -2.61 10.74
C ALA A 422 12.33 -1.55 11.68
N ALA A 423 12.09 -1.91 12.95
CA ALA A 423 11.53 -0.99 13.94
C ALA A 423 12.48 0.17 14.23
N ILE A 424 13.78 -0.09 14.48
CA ILE A 424 14.79 0.95 14.71
C ILE A 424 14.88 1.87 13.50
N THR A 425 14.99 1.32 12.28
CA THR A 425 15.06 2.10 11.05
C THR A 425 13.84 3.00 10.89
N ASN A 426 12.64 2.47 11.15
CA ASN A 426 11.40 3.22 11.05
C ASN A 426 11.33 4.35 12.10
N ILE A 427 11.68 4.06 13.36
CA ILE A 427 11.69 5.03 14.46
C ILE A 427 12.68 6.17 14.16
N VAL A 428 13.91 5.83 13.77
CA VAL A 428 14.95 6.81 13.49
C VAL A 428 14.61 7.64 12.25
N ALA A 429 14.12 7.01 11.17
CA ALA A 429 13.70 7.72 9.97
C ALA A 429 12.59 8.74 10.27
N ASN A 430 11.54 8.32 10.98
CA ASN A 430 10.43 9.19 11.33
C ASN A 430 10.83 10.30 12.32
N GLY A 431 11.72 10.01 13.27
CA GLY A 431 12.32 11.01 14.15
C GLY A 431 13.12 12.06 13.36
N TRP A 432 13.88 11.61 12.34
CA TRP A 432 14.63 12.53 11.47
C TRP A 432 13.70 13.36 10.58
N TYR A 433 12.65 12.76 9.99
CA TYR A 433 11.64 13.53 9.25
C TYR A 433 10.98 14.59 10.12
N LEU A 434 10.64 14.25 11.37
CA LEU A 434 10.07 15.21 12.31
C LEU A 434 11.04 16.34 12.63
N ALA A 435 12.31 16.03 12.87
CA ALA A 435 13.35 17.05 13.11
C ALA A 435 13.50 17.98 11.90
N GLU A 436 13.43 17.43 10.67
CA GLU A 436 13.52 18.22 9.45
C GLU A 436 12.29 19.11 9.22
N VAL A 437 11.08 18.60 9.50
CA VAL A 437 9.83 19.39 9.47
C VAL A 437 9.89 20.54 10.48
N ARG A 438 10.37 20.28 11.70
CA ARG A 438 10.55 21.34 12.71
C ARG A 438 11.55 22.40 12.28
N ARG A 439 12.66 21.99 11.63
CA ARG A 439 13.71 22.94 11.14
C ARG A 439 13.26 23.76 9.94
N SER A 440 12.55 23.12 8.98
CA SER A 440 12.25 23.75 7.68
C SER A 440 10.92 24.46 7.66
N LEU A 441 9.92 23.94 8.37
CA LEU A 441 8.52 24.43 8.36
C LEU A 441 8.10 25.03 9.71
N HIS A 442 8.92 24.86 10.76
CA HIS A 442 8.62 25.30 12.14
C HIS A 442 7.31 24.69 12.70
N LEU A 443 6.91 23.51 12.17
CA LEU A 443 5.71 22.81 12.57
C LEU A 443 6.01 21.67 13.57
N SER A 444 5.14 21.48 14.56
CA SER A 444 5.19 20.36 15.49
C SER A 444 3.83 19.65 15.53
N PRO A 445 3.81 18.30 15.54
CA PRO A 445 2.54 17.56 15.61
C PRO A 445 1.90 17.60 16.99
N TYR A 446 2.64 17.96 18.04
CA TYR A 446 2.20 17.83 19.42
C TYR A 446 1.69 19.14 20.01
N ASN A 447 0.55 19.04 20.70
CA ASN A 447 -0.03 20.08 21.53
C ASN A 447 -0.57 19.46 22.84
N ARG A 448 -1.06 20.28 23.77
CA ARG A 448 -1.62 19.81 25.05
C ARG A 448 -2.83 18.89 24.89
N SER A 449 -3.50 18.94 23.75
CA SER A 449 -4.65 18.10 23.44
C SER A 449 -4.30 16.60 23.35
N PHE A 450 -3.03 16.25 23.07
CA PHE A 450 -2.56 14.85 23.10
C PHE A 450 -2.69 14.20 24.48
N LEU A 451 -2.59 14.98 25.56
CA LEU A 451 -2.77 14.45 26.91
C LEU A 451 -4.17 13.89 27.14
N ARG A 452 -5.16 14.32 26.38
CA ARG A 452 -6.53 13.79 26.46
C ARG A 452 -6.66 12.35 25.95
N LEU A 453 -5.67 11.84 25.20
CA LEU A 453 -5.63 10.43 24.79
C LEU A 453 -5.22 9.49 25.91
N THR A 454 -4.61 9.99 27.01
CA THR A 454 -4.07 9.15 28.09
C THR A 454 -5.15 8.42 28.87
N LEU A 455 -6.23 9.10 29.23
CA LEU A 455 -7.35 8.49 29.98
C LEU A 455 -8.10 7.43 29.15
N PRO A 456 -8.51 7.71 27.90
CA PRO A 456 -9.06 6.68 27.00
C PRO A 456 -8.13 5.48 26.82
N LEU A 457 -6.81 5.71 26.70
CA LEU A 457 -5.83 4.64 26.56
C LEU A 457 -5.77 3.77 27.84
N ILE A 458 -5.70 4.38 29.02
CA ILE A 458 -5.65 3.65 30.29
C ILE A 458 -6.94 2.84 30.49
N GLY A 459 -8.10 3.45 30.30
CA GLY A 459 -9.40 2.78 30.44
C GLY A 459 -9.54 1.59 29.48
N MET A 460 -9.15 1.78 28.22
CA MET A 460 -9.13 0.72 27.23
C MET A 460 -8.17 -0.41 27.63
N LEU A 461 -6.94 -0.10 28.07
CA LEU A 461 -5.98 -1.12 28.46
C LEU A 461 -6.47 -1.92 29.67
N MET A 462 -7.11 -1.28 30.66
CA MET A 462 -7.72 -1.99 31.78
C MET A 462 -8.80 -2.98 31.33
N VAL A 463 -9.69 -2.57 30.43
CA VAL A 463 -10.74 -3.45 29.89
C VAL A 463 -10.13 -4.60 29.10
N LEU A 464 -9.11 -4.36 28.28
CA LEU A 464 -8.42 -5.40 27.54
C LEU A 464 -7.67 -6.37 28.46
N LEU A 465 -7.06 -5.90 29.55
CA LEU A 465 -6.42 -6.76 30.56
C LEU A 465 -7.44 -7.67 31.25
N LEU A 466 -8.59 -7.12 31.66
CA LEU A 466 -9.69 -7.90 32.23
C LEU A 466 -10.24 -8.93 31.23
N TRP A 467 -10.40 -8.52 29.96
CA TRP A 467 -10.80 -9.44 28.89
C TRP A 467 -9.79 -10.56 28.74
N ARG A 468 -8.49 -10.25 28.68
CA ARG A 468 -7.42 -11.25 28.57
C ARG A 468 -7.42 -12.23 29.75
N ALA A 469 -7.69 -11.76 30.97
CA ALA A 469 -7.77 -12.61 32.17
C ALA A 469 -8.93 -13.62 32.10
N ARG A 470 -9.98 -13.36 31.31
CA ARG A 470 -11.16 -14.23 31.11
C ARG A 470 -11.04 -15.17 29.90
N LEU A 471 -9.91 -15.13 29.16
CA LEU A 471 -9.71 -15.88 27.89
C LEU A 471 -9.88 -17.40 27.99
N GLY A 472 -9.66 -18.00 29.17
CA GLY A 472 -9.87 -19.44 29.38
C GLY A 472 -11.31 -19.93 29.16
N LEU A 473 -12.27 -18.99 29.01
CA LEU A 473 -13.68 -19.27 28.79
C LEU A 473 -14.11 -19.25 27.32
N PHE A 474 -13.23 -18.76 26.43
CA PHE A 474 -13.59 -18.52 25.01
C PHE A 474 -12.63 -19.23 24.06
N GLN A 475 -13.17 -20.08 23.23
CA GLN A 475 -12.56 -20.61 22.02
C GLN A 475 -13.59 -20.47 20.89
N PRO A 476 -13.22 -20.04 19.70
CA PRO A 476 -11.90 -20.02 19.06
C PRO A 476 -11.17 -18.63 19.17
N GLU A 477 -9.86 -18.64 18.94
CA GLU A 477 -8.96 -17.47 19.08
C GLU A 477 -9.38 -16.25 18.23
N TRP A 478 -9.93 -16.47 17.03
CA TRP A 478 -10.42 -15.39 16.17
C TRP A 478 -11.56 -14.59 16.84
N ALA A 479 -12.42 -15.26 17.62
CA ALA A 479 -13.50 -14.60 18.35
C ALA A 479 -12.94 -13.77 19.52
N VAL A 480 -11.94 -14.29 20.20
CA VAL A 480 -11.25 -13.58 21.29
C VAL A 480 -10.62 -12.29 20.79
N VAL A 481 -9.91 -12.35 19.67
CA VAL A 481 -9.29 -11.19 19.04
C VAL A 481 -10.34 -10.22 18.50
N GLY A 482 -11.38 -10.73 17.83
CA GLY A 482 -12.46 -9.91 17.28
C GLY A 482 -13.25 -9.15 18.35
N ILE A 483 -13.64 -9.85 19.42
CA ILE A 483 -14.32 -9.22 20.57
C ILE A 483 -13.36 -8.23 21.27
N GLY A 484 -12.08 -8.61 21.45
CA GLY A 484 -11.07 -7.74 22.01
C GLY A 484 -10.93 -6.44 21.21
N LEU A 485 -10.95 -6.53 19.88
CA LEU A 485 -10.89 -5.36 19.00
C LEU A 485 -12.14 -4.47 19.14
N ALA A 486 -13.33 -5.08 19.16
CA ALA A 486 -14.59 -4.36 19.37
C ALA A 486 -14.59 -3.64 20.73
N LEU A 487 -14.21 -4.35 21.81
CA LEU A 487 -14.09 -3.78 23.14
C LEU A 487 -13.08 -2.64 23.19
N ALA A 488 -11.91 -2.79 22.54
CA ALA A 488 -10.89 -1.76 22.48
C ALA A 488 -11.42 -0.46 21.86
N TYR A 489 -12.07 -0.55 20.70
CA TYR A 489 -12.63 0.63 20.04
C TYR A 489 -13.81 1.22 20.80
N LEU A 490 -14.76 0.40 21.28
CA LEU A 490 -15.91 0.88 22.04
C LEU A 490 -15.50 1.60 23.33
N THR A 491 -14.57 1.02 24.10
CA THR A 491 -14.08 1.63 25.33
C THR A 491 -13.26 2.87 25.06
N PHE A 492 -12.35 2.84 24.09
CA PHE A 492 -11.53 4.00 23.74
C PHE A 492 -12.40 5.19 23.28
N ILE A 493 -13.34 4.95 22.37
CA ILE A 493 -14.25 6.00 21.88
C ILE A 493 -15.18 6.45 23.01
N GLY A 494 -15.73 5.53 23.81
CA GLY A 494 -16.58 5.87 24.96
C GLY A 494 -15.88 6.78 25.96
N PHE A 495 -14.65 6.45 26.36
CA PHE A 495 -13.87 7.32 27.25
C PHE A 495 -13.47 8.64 26.56
N ALA A 496 -13.13 8.64 25.27
CA ALA A 496 -12.83 9.87 24.55
C ALA A 496 -14.03 10.82 24.49
N LEU A 497 -15.25 10.31 24.36
CA LEU A 497 -16.47 11.10 24.39
C LEU A 497 -16.80 11.60 25.81
N LEU A 498 -16.60 10.79 26.84
CA LEU A 498 -16.85 11.14 28.24
C LEU A 498 -15.91 12.25 28.74
N PHE A 499 -14.62 12.20 28.40
CA PHE A 499 -13.64 13.20 28.83
C PHE A 499 -13.60 14.46 27.96
N GLY A 500 -14.45 14.53 26.96
CA GLY A 500 -14.67 15.70 26.11
C GLY A 500 -13.72 15.81 24.94
N LEU A 501 -14.31 16.04 23.77
CA LEU A 501 -13.59 16.38 22.54
C LEU A 501 -13.15 17.84 22.60
N ASP A 502 -11.97 18.13 22.07
CA ASP A 502 -11.49 19.50 21.89
C ASP A 502 -12.34 20.21 20.82
N THR A 503 -12.26 21.54 20.75
CA THR A 503 -13.01 22.34 19.76
C THR A 503 -12.72 21.88 18.33
N ASP A 504 -11.46 21.59 18.00
CA ASP A 504 -11.04 21.09 16.69
C ASP A 504 -11.54 19.66 16.44
N ASP A 505 -11.60 18.80 17.47
CA ASP A 505 -12.17 17.45 17.39
C ASP A 505 -13.68 17.50 17.10
N GLN A 506 -14.40 18.40 17.75
CA GLN A 506 -15.84 18.56 17.52
C GLN A 506 -16.16 19.02 16.10
N LEU A 507 -15.32 19.88 15.51
CA LEU A 507 -15.47 20.29 14.10
C LEU A 507 -15.31 19.12 13.14
N ILE A 508 -14.28 18.29 13.33
CA ILE A 508 -14.07 17.09 12.51
C ILE A 508 -15.20 16.08 12.72
N ALA A 509 -15.57 15.80 13.97
CA ALA A 509 -16.66 14.87 14.27
C ALA A 509 -17.97 15.30 13.63
N ARG A 510 -18.32 16.60 13.68
CA ARG A 510 -19.51 17.14 13.01
C ARG A 510 -19.41 17.02 11.49
N ALA A 511 -18.25 17.31 10.90
CA ALA A 511 -18.04 17.20 9.45
C ALA A 511 -18.17 15.74 8.96
N VAL A 512 -17.64 14.78 9.72
CA VAL A 512 -17.78 13.35 9.43
C VAL A 512 -19.24 12.92 9.58
N TRP A 513 -19.88 13.30 10.68
CA TRP A 513 -21.28 12.96 10.95
C TRP A 513 -22.25 13.52 9.90
N SER A 514 -22.08 14.78 9.50
CA SER A 514 -22.91 15.38 8.45
C SER A 514 -22.75 14.66 7.10
N ARG A 515 -21.52 14.16 6.82
CA ARG A 515 -21.25 13.43 5.58
C ARG A 515 -21.80 11.99 5.61
N ILE A 516 -21.76 11.32 6.76
CA ILE A 516 -22.41 10.01 6.94
C ILE A 516 -23.93 10.17 6.77
N ARG A 517 -24.50 11.18 7.39
CA ARG A 517 -25.94 11.48 7.28
C ARG A 517 -26.39 11.82 5.85
N SER A 518 -25.54 12.46 5.05
CA SER A 518 -25.82 12.74 3.64
C SER A 518 -25.73 11.50 2.73
N VAL A 519 -25.02 10.47 3.15
CA VAL A 519 -24.92 9.16 2.43
C VAL A 519 -26.11 8.25 2.77
N PHE A 520 -26.66 8.38 3.98
CA PHE A 520 -27.89 7.71 4.41
C PHE A 520 -28.97 8.77 4.68
N PRO A 521 -29.63 9.32 3.65
CA PRO A 521 -30.77 10.19 3.86
C PRO A 521 -31.85 9.38 4.57
N ASP A 522 -32.36 9.93 5.67
CA ASP A 522 -33.30 9.31 6.59
C ASP A 522 -34.44 8.61 5.83
N ALA A 523 -34.66 7.34 6.13
CA ALA A 523 -35.82 6.57 5.73
C ALA A 523 -37.13 7.07 6.40
N GLU A 524 -37.08 8.13 7.21
CA GLU A 524 -38.18 8.71 7.97
C GLU A 524 -38.95 9.82 7.26
N ALA A 525 -38.55 10.21 6.02
CA ALA A 525 -39.28 11.24 5.27
C ALA A 525 -40.42 10.69 4.41
N ASN A 526 -40.72 9.37 4.48
CA ASN A 526 -41.80 8.71 3.73
C ASN A 526 -42.61 7.76 4.65
N ALA A 527 -42.94 8.18 5.86
CA ALA A 527 -43.96 7.55 6.67
C ALA A 527 -45.05 8.56 7.00
#